data_8b1caa020ac34cf865dd9a3a0139050c
#
_entry.id   8b1caa020ac34cf865dd9a3a0139050c
#
_cell.length_a   1.000
_cell.length_b   1.000
_cell.length_c   1.000
_cell.angle_alpha   90.00
_cell.angle_beta   90.00
_cell.angle_gamma   90.00
#
_symmetry.space_group_name_H-M   'P 1'
#
loop_
_entity.id
_entity.type
_entity.pdbx_description
1 polymer ?
#
loop_
_entity_poly.entity_id
_entity_poly.type
_entity_poly.pdbx_seq_one_letter_code
_entity_poly.pdbx_strand_id
1 'polypeptide(L)'
;VVAQLVETGKADNLKEGGVLRAGVSTLPDFVKDATDRNRTSPFAFTGNKFEFRMVGSEDSIGSPNTTLNAIVAEAFCEAADRLEGAEDFDMAVHDLIKEYMTEHQRIIFNGNGYAREWEEEAARRGLPNIPSMVAAVDTLTTPKAIHLFEKFGIFTEAELRSRAEVLYETYAKTINIEALTMVCLLYTSDAADE
;
A
#
# COMPACT_ATOMS: atom_id res chain seq x y z
N VAL A 1 -16.18 -4.81 -11.96
CA VAL A 1 -15.59 -3.83 -12.89
C VAL A 1 -14.28 -4.38 -13.44
N VAL A 2 -13.22 -4.61 -12.59
CA VAL A 2 -11.90 -5.03 -13.09
C VAL A 2 -11.95 -6.36 -13.87
N ALA A 3 -12.62 -7.40 -13.33
CA ALA A 3 -12.78 -8.68 -14.05
C ALA A 3 -13.50 -8.48 -15.40
N GLN A 4 -14.54 -7.66 -15.44
CA GLN A 4 -15.25 -7.33 -16.66
C GLN A 4 -14.35 -6.59 -17.67
N LEU A 5 -13.54 -5.64 -17.19
CA LEU A 5 -12.60 -4.90 -18.04
C LEU A 5 -11.56 -5.85 -18.69
N VAL A 6 -11.04 -6.80 -17.91
CA VAL A 6 -10.08 -7.82 -18.40
C VAL A 6 -10.73 -8.75 -19.42
N GLU A 7 -11.96 -9.22 -19.17
CA GLU A 7 -12.65 -10.20 -20.04
C GLU A 7 -13.22 -9.57 -21.29
N THR A 8 -13.86 -8.39 -21.19
CA THR A 8 -14.64 -7.80 -22.29
C THR A 8 -14.03 -6.52 -22.86
N GLY A 9 -13.02 -5.94 -22.19
CA GLY A 9 -12.45 -4.65 -22.56
C GLY A 9 -13.37 -3.45 -22.28
N LYS A 10 -14.49 -3.65 -21.57
CA LYS A 10 -15.46 -2.59 -21.25
C LYS A 10 -15.88 -2.68 -19.79
N ALA A 11 -16.17 -1.54 -19.18
CA ALA A 11 -16.66 -1.44 -17.80
C ALA A 11 -18.03 -0.76 -17.80
N ASP A 12 -19.09 -1.55 -17.89
CA ASP A 12 -20.47 -1.04 -17.98
C ASP A 12 -21.15 -0.87 -16.60
N ASN A 13 -20.52 -1.33 -15.53
CA ASN A 13 -21.07 -1.33 -14.16
C ASN A 13 -20.43 -0.27 -13.27
N LEU A 14 -20.44 0.99 -13.69
CA LEU A 14 -20.07 2.10 -12.82
C LEU A 14 -21.24 2.42 -11.87
N LYS A 15 -20.99 2.37 -10.56
CA LYS A 15 -21.92 2.97 -9.58
C LYS A 15 -21.87 4.49 -9.75
N GLU A 16 -22.87 5.06 -10.39
CA GLU A 16 -23.05 6.50 -10.36
C GLU A 16 -23.39 6.93 -8.92
N GLY A 17 -22.55 7.76 -8.34
CA GLY A 17 -22.85 8.45 -7.08
C GLY A 17 -24.05 9.35 -7.31
N GLY A 18 -25.18 9.09 -6.67
CA GLY A 18 -26.36 9.93 -6.79
C GLY A 18 -26.11 11.35 -6.28
N VAL A 19 -26.95 12.30 -6.66
CA VAL A 19 -26.95 13.67 -6.14
C VAL A 19 -27.85 13.76 -4.91
N LEU A 20 -27.35 14.32 -3.84
CA LEU A 20 -28.14 14.66 -2.65
C LEU A 20 -28.74 16.06 -2.87
N ARG A 21 -30.07 16.10 -3.02
CA ARG A 21 -30.80 17.35 -3.09
C ARG A 21 -31.39 17.67 -1.72
N ALA A 22 -30.97 18.78 -1.16
CA ALA A 22 -31.44 19.20 0.17
C ALA A 22 -32.90 19.73 0.17
N GLY A 23 -33.53 19.88 -0.99
CA GLY A 23 -34.92 20.34 -1.12
C GLY A 23 -35.14 21.83 -0.81
N VAL A 24 -34.06 22.58 -0.59
CA VAL A 24 -34.07 24.03 -0.35
C VAL A 24 -33.26 24.73 -1.44
N SER A 25 -33.84 25.79 -2.00
CA SER A 25 -33.22 26.50 -3.14
C SER A 25 -31.94 27.27 -2.83
N THR A 26 -31.61 27.42 -1.55
CA THR A 26 -30.39 28.09 -1.07
C THR A 26 -29.20 27.21 -0.91
N LEU A 27 -29.36 25.88 -0.95
CA LEU A 27 -28.25 24.93 -0.85
C LEU A 27 -27.93 24.31 -2.22
N PRO A 28 -26.66 24.24 -2.62
CA PRO A 28 -26.29 23.59 -3.86
C PRO A 28 -26.55 22.07 -3.78
N ASP A 29 -26.71 21.47 -4.94
CA ASP A 29 -26.74 20.02 -5.05
C ASP A 29 -25.37 19.43 -4.70
N PHE A 30 -25.34 18.44 -3.81
CA PHE A 30 -24.10 17.74 -3.41
C PHE A 30 -24.03 16.40 -4.11
N VAL A 31 -22.89 16.13 -4.75
CA VAL A 31 -22.59 14.79 -5.26
C VAL A 31 -22.37 13.87 -4.06
N LYS A 32 -23.11 12.77 -3.99
CA LYS A 32 -22.90 11.75 -2.95
C LYS A 32 -21.51 11.14 -3.13
N ASP A 33 -20.75 11.08 -2.04
CA ASP A 33 -19.50 10.34 -2.02
C ASP A 33 -19.80 8.85 -2.26
N ALA A 34 -19.28 8.30 -3.36
CA ALA A 34 -19.41 6.89 -3.71
C ALA A 34 -18.34 6.03 -3.02
N THR A 35 -17.55 6.62 -2.10
CA THR A 35 -16.50 5.93 -1.37
C THR A 35 -17.08 4.80 -0.53
N ASP A 36 -16.62 3.58 -0.77
CA ASP A 36 -17.01 2.43 0.02
C ASP A 36 -16.01 2.24 1.19
N ARG A 37 -16.56 2.03 2.39
CA ARG A 37 -15.74 1.84 3.58
C ARG A 37 -15.26 0.39 3.66
N ASN A 38 -14.06 0.13 3.16
CA ASN A 38 -13.43 -1.18 3.25
C ASN A 38 -12.66 -1.32 4.57
N ARG A 39 -12.98 -2.34 5.37
CA ARG A 39 -12.30 -2.65 6.63
C ARG A 39 -11.55 -3.98 6.60
N THR A 40 -11.43 -4.61 5.45
CA THR A 40 -10.92 -5.97 5.28
C THR A 40 -9.51 -6.03 4.69
N SER A 41 -8.80 -4.89 4.60
CA SER A 41 -7.45 -4.85 4.05
C SER A 41 -6.59 -3.79 4.73
N PRO A 42 -5.29 -4.05 4.96
CA PRO A 42 -4.34 -3.05 5.43
C PRO A 42 -3.99 -2.00 4.36
N PHE A 43 -4.23 -2.31 3.08
CA PHE A 43 -4.10 -1.38 1.97
C PHE A 43 -5.36 -1.47 1.10
N ALA A 44 -6.40 -0.74 1.52
CA ALA A 44 -7.74 -0.87 0.98
C ALA A 44 -7.99 0.12 -0.15
N PHE A 45 -8.59 -0.37 -1.25
CA PHE A 45 -9.21 0.48 -2.26
C PHE A 45 -10.64 0.82 -1.85
N THR A 46 -10.98 2.09 -1.76
CA THR A 46 -12.27 2.59 -1.27
C THR A 46 -13.11 3.24 -2.37
N GLY A 47 -12.89 2.84 -3.61
CA GLY A 47 -13.64 3.27 -4.79
C GLY A 47 -12.95 4.37 -5.60
N ASN A 48 -12.33 5.36 -4.97
CA ASN A 48 -11.61 6.45 -5.63
C ASN A 48 -10.23 6.76 -5.01
N LYS A 49 -9.87 6.07 -3.93
CA LYS A 49 -8.59 6.25 -3.23
C LYS A 49 -8.14 4.95 -2.57
N PHE A 50 -6.87 4.89 -2.24
CA PHE A 50 -6.32 3.86 -1.37
C PHE A 50 -6.17 4.39 0.06
N GLU A 51 -6.48 3.53 1.03
CA GLU A 51 -6.22 3.78 2.44
C GLU A 51 -5.13 2.83 2.92
N PHE A 52 -4.00 3.39 3.33
CA PHE A 52 -2.94 2.62 3.96
C PHE A 52 -3.12 2.64 5.48
N ARG A 53 -3.21 1.45 6.07
CA ARG A 53 -3.41 1.27 7.50
C ARG A 53 -2.23 0.51 8.07
N MET A 54 -1.56 1.14 9.01
CA MET A 54 -0.43 0.54 9.71
C MET A 54 -0.65 0.61 11.21
N VAL A 55 -0.08 -0.33 11.94
CA VAL A 55 0.08 -0.28 13.39
C VAL A 55 1.33 0.54 13.72
N GLY A 56 1.39 1.16 14.89
CA GLY A 56 2.52 1.99 15.28
C GLY A 56 2.07 3.43 15.57
N SER A 57 1.35 3.62 16.68
CA SER A 57 0.85 4.94 17.09
C SER A 57 1.96 5.96 17.35
N GLU A 58 3.19 5.52 17.57
CA GLU A 58 4.36 6.34 17.83
C GLU A 58 5.23 6.54 16.58
N ASP A 59 4.97 5.79 15.51
CA ASP A 59 5.77 5.85 14.29
C ASP A 59 5.36 7.02 13.38
N SER A 60 6.36 7.56 12.68
CA SER A 60 6.13 8.57 11.66
C SER A 60 5.58 7.94 10.38
N ILE A 61 4.55 8.57 9.81
CA ILE A 61 4.04 8.22 8.47
C ILE A 61 4.96 8.68 7.33
N GLY A 62 6.07 9.36 7.64
CA GLY A 62 6.99 9.89 6.64
C GLY A 62 7.59 8.82 5.75
N SER A 63 8.14 7.74 6.33
CA SER A 63 8.77 6.67 5.57
C SER A 63 7.80 5.93 4.62
N PRO A 64 6.63 5.44 5.07
CA PRO A 64 5.68 4.81 4.16
C PRO A 64 5.18 5.78 3.08
N ASN A 65 4.91 7.04 3.40
CA ASN A 65 4.49 8.02 2.41
C ASN A 65 5.59 8.29 1.36
N THR A 66 6.84 8.42 1.76
CA THR A 66 7.97 8.59 0.84
C THR A 66 8.07 7.42 -0.11
N THR A 67 7.99 6.19 0.39
CA THR A 67 8.07 4.97 -0.41
C THR A 67 6.90 4.85 -1.37
N LEU A 68 5.66 5.06 -0.89
CA LEU A 68 4.46 4.99 -1.74
C LEU A 68 4.48 6.05 -2.84
N ASN A 69 4.87 7.29 -2.52
CA ASN A 69 4.97 8.34 -3.53
C ASN A 69 6.04 8.04 -4.57
N ALA A 70 7.20 7.48 -4.17
CA ALA A 70 8.24 7.07 -5.12
C ALA A 70 7.76 5.96 -6.06
N ILE A 71 7.06 4.94 -5.54
CA ILE A 71 6.49 3.86 -6.34
C ILE A 71 5.44 4.38 -7.33
N VAL A 72 4.56 5.27 -6.89
CA VAL A 72 3.53 5.88 -7.76
C VAL A 72 4.17 6.77 -8.81
N ALA A 73 5.20 7.55 -8.45
CA ALA A 73 5.94 8.38 -9.41
C ALA A 73 6.59 7.51 -10.50
N GLU A 74 7.18 6.37 -10.15
CA GLU A 74 7.74 5.44 -11.12
C GLU A 74 6.67 4.89 -12.06
N ALA A 75 5.55 4.44 -11.52
CA ALA A 75 4.44 3.93 -12.34
C ALA A 75 3.89 5.00 -13.30
N PHE A 76 3.84 6.27 -12.87
CA PHE A 76 3.45 7.37 -13.75
C PHE A 76 4.50 7.69 -14.82
N CYS A 77 5.80 7.60 -14.52
CA CYS A 77 6.84 7.74 -15.52
C CYS A 77 6.73 6.65 -16.59
N GLU A 78 6.60 5.38 -16.18
CA GLU A 78 6.41 4.26 -17.10
C GLU A 78 5.17 4.44 -17.98
N ALA A 79 4.06 4.89 -17.40
CA ALA A 79 2.83 5.16 -18.15
C ALA A 79 3.01 6.33 -19.11
N ALA A 80 3.67 7.42 -18.69
CA ALA A 80 3.93 8.58 -19.52
C ALA A 80 4.83 8.24 -20.73
N ASP A 81 5.91 7.49 -20.51
CA ASP A 81 6.82 7.05 -21.57
C ASP A 81 6.09 6.20 -22.64
N ARG A 82 5.10 5.43 -22.22
CA ARG A 82 4.30 4.58 -23.14
C ARG A 82 3.21 5.35 -23.88
N LEU A 83 2.71 6.43 -23.31
CA LEU A 83 1.65 7.25 -23.89
C LEU A 83 2.22 8.41 -24.73
N GLU A 84 3.50 8.74 -24.53
CA GLU A 84 4.14 9.81 -25.27
C GLU A 84 4.17 9.49 -26.78
N GLY A 85 3.64 10.41 -27.58
CA GLY A 85 3.59 10.27 -29.04
C GLY A 85 2.47 9.36 -29.58
N ALA A 86 1.53 8.91 -28.75
CA ALA A 86 0.38 8.14 -29.21
C ALA A 86 -0.52 8.99 -30.14
N GLU A 87 -0.85 8.45 -31.32
CA GLU A 87 -1.74 9.12 -32.28
C GLU A 87 -3.18 9.25 -31.75
N ASP A 88 -3.68 8.20 -31.10
CA ASP A 88 -4.98 8.17 -30.40
C ASP A 88 -4.70 7.96 -28.90
N PHE A 89 -4.67 9.06 -28.16
CA PHE A 89 -4.33 9.06 -26.74
C PHE A 89 -5.37 8.29 -25.90
N ASP A 90 -6.65 8.44 -26.18
CA ASP A 90 -7.71 7.81 -25.40
C ASP A 90 -7.68 6.27 -25.58
N MET A 91 -7.45 5.81 -26.81
CA MET A 91 -7.30 4.39 -27.09
C MET A 91 -6.02 3.83 -26.44
N ALA A 92 -4.92 4.55 -26.50
CA ALA A 92 -3.64 4.13 -25.88
C ALA A 92 -3.78 4.02 -24.35
N VAL A 93 -4.46 4.96 -23.70
CA VAL A 93 -4.77 4.89 -22.26
C VAL A 93 -5.64 3.67 -21.93
N HIS A 94 -6.69 3.43 -22.73
CA HIS A 94 -7.55 2.27 -22.54
C HIS A 94 -6.77 0.95 -22.63
N ASP A 95 -5.92 0.82 -23.64
CA ASP A 95 -5.10 -0.39 -23.85
C ASP A 95 -4.06 -0.57 -22.73
N LEU A 96 -3.42 0.52 -22.28
CA LEU A 96 -2.50 0.50 -21.15
C LEU A 96 -3.18 0.06 -19.85
N ILE A 97 -4.37 0.58 -19.54
CA ILE A 97 -5.15 0.17 -18.37
C ILE A 97 -5.49 -1.32 -18.46
N LYS A 98 -5.95 -1.78 -19.62
CA LYS A 98 -6.29 -3.18 -19.83
C LYS A 98 -5.08 -4.10 -19.62
N GLU A 99 -3.92 -3.71 -20.15
CA GLU A 99 -2.67 -4.44 -19.98
C GLU A 99 -2.27 -4.53 -18.49
N TYR A 100 -2.22 -3.39 -17.79
CA TYR A 100 -1.89 -3.35 -16.37
C TYR A 100 -2.84 -4.19 -15.50
N MET A 101 -4.14 -4.10 -15.77
CA MET A 101 -5.13 -4.91 -15.06
C MET A 101 -4.97 -6.40 -15.32
N THR A 102 -4.55 -6.78 -16.52
CA THR A 102 -4.31 -8.18 -16.89
C THR A 102 -3.02 -8.70 -16.24
N GLU A 103 -1.93 -7.94 -16.33
CA GLU A 103 -0.61 -8.33 -15.79
C GLU A 103 -0.64 -8.43 -14.26
N HIS A 104 -1.30 -7.47 -13.61
CA HIS A 104 -1.32 -7.35 -12.15
C HIS A 104 -2.56 -7.96 -11.49
N GLN A 105 -3.35 -8.75 -12.22
CA GLN A 105 -4.56 -9.39 -11.70
C GLN A 105 -4.31 -10.21 -10.41
N ARG A 106 -3.10 -10.75 -10.25
CA ARG A 106 -2.71 -11.54 -9.07
C ARG A 106 -2.78 -10.79 -7.75
N ILE A 107 -2.76 -9.43 -7.75
CA ILE A 107 -2.86 -8.63 -6.52
C ILE A 107 -4.32 -8.38 -6.10
N ILE A 108 -5.29 -8.64 -6.98
CA ILE A 108 -6.70 -8.35 -6.72
C ILE A 108 -7.30 -9.48 -5.89
N PHE A 109 -7.73 -9.15 -4.70
CA PHE A 109 -8.36 -10.09 -3.77
C PHE A 109 -9.64 -9.50 -3.18
N ASN A 110 -10.75 -10.21 -3.34
CA ASN A 110 -12.08 -9.80 -2.88
C ASN A 110 -12.46 -10.56 -1.60
N GLY A 111 -11.62 -10.52 -0.58
CA GLY A 111 -11.81 -11.23 0.67
C GLY A 111 -11.27 -10.45 1.86
N ASN A 112 -11.14 -11.14 3.00
CA ASN A 112 -10.53 -10.56 4.18
C ASN A 112 -9.00 -10.65 4.10
N GLY A 113 -8.33 -9.51 3.82
CA GLY A 113 -6.88 -9.40 3.72
C GLY A 113 -6.12 -9.56 5.05
N TYR A 114 -6.83 -9.70 6.18
CA TYR A 114 -6.25 -10.02 7.50
C TYR A 114 -6.38 -11.50 7.87
N ALA A 115 -7.05 -12.28 7.04
CA ALA A 115 -7.28 -13.69 7.30
C ALA A 115 -6.11 -14.54 6.78
N ARG A 116 -5.89 -15.70 7.44
CA ARG A 116 -4.84 -16.65 7.07
C ARG A 116 -5.02 -17.18 5.64
N GLU A 117 -6.25 -17.31 5.19
CA GLU A 117 -6.59 -17.73 3.83
C GLU A 117 -5.97 -16.79 2.78
N TRP A 118 -5.84 -15.49 3.11
CA TRP A 118 -5.14 -14.54 2.23
C TRP A 118 -3.63 -14.78 2.22
N GLU A 119 -3.01 -15.07 3.35
CA GLU A 119 -1.58 -15.37 3.40
C GLU A 119 -1.23 -16.58 2.53
N GLU A 120 -2.03 -17.65 2.62
CA GLU A 120 -1.87 -18.86 1.82
C GLU A 120 -2.10 -18.58 0.31
N GLU A 121 -3.14 -17.83 -0.02
CA GLU A 121 -3.45 -17.45 -1.39
C GLU A 121 -2.40 -16.50 -1.97
N ALA A 122 -1.90 -15.53 -1.20
CA ALA A 122 -0.83 -14.63 -1.63
C ALA A 122 0.46 -15.40 -1.94
N ALA A 123 0.83 -16.37 -1.11
CA ALA A 123 1.97 -17.24 -1.36
C ALA A 123 1.77 -18.06 -2.65
N ARG A 124 0.58 -18.61 -2.88
CA ARG A 124 0.24 -19.34 -4.11
C ARG A 124 0.35 -18.47 -5.36
N ARG A 125 0.05 -17.17 -5.23
CA ARG A 125 0.16 -16.18 -6.32
C ARG A 125 1.58 -15.61 -6.49
N GLY A 126 2.54 -16.05 -5.67
CA GLY A 126 3.91 -15.54 -5.69
C GLY A 126 4.03 -14.10 -5.18
N LEU A 127 3.11 -13.67 -4.31
CA LEU A 127 3.18 -12.38 -3.63
C LEU A 127 4.01 -12.53 -2.35
N PRO A 128 4.96 -11.63 -2.08
CA PRO A 128 5.76 -11.70 -0.87
C PRO A 128 4.93 -11.39 0.37
N ASN A 129 5.17 -12.14 1.44
CA ASN A 129 4.74 -11.82 2.79
C ASN A 129 5.96 -11.80 3.69
N ILE A 130 6.27 -10.65 4.30
CA ILE A 130 7.48 -10.44 5.10
C ILE A 130 7.05 -10.23 6.55
N PRO A 131 7.05 -11.28 7.40
CA PRO A 131 6.45 -11.21 8.73
C PRO A 131 7.39 -10.63 9.80
N SER A 132 8.65 -10.36 9.49
CA SER A 132 9.62 -9.84 10.47
C SER A 132 10.19 -8.49 10.06
N MET A 133 10.44 -7.65 11.06
CA MET A 133 11.08 -6.33 10.87
C MET A 133 12.46 -6.47 10.23
N VAL A 134 13.27 -7.44 10.67
CA VAL A 134 14.61 -7.67 10.15
C VAL A 134 14.57 -7.94 8.64
N ALA A 135 13.75 -8.88 8.20
CA ALA A 135 13.61 -9.18 6.77
C ALA A 135 12.98 -8.03 5.97
N ALA A 136 12.12 -7.21 6.60
CA ALA A 136 11.53 -6.05 5.95
C ALA A 136 12.57 -4.96 5.69
N VAL A 137 13.47 -4.70 6.63
CA VAL A 137 14.54 -3.70 6.49
C VAL A 137 15.48 -4.04 5.34
N ASP A 138 15.79 -5.33 5.11
CA ASP A 138 16.61 -5.77 3.98
C ASP A 138 16.08 -5.29 2.63
N THR A 139 14.77 -5.10 2.52
CA THR A 139 14.15 -4.64 1.26
C THR A 139 14.56 -3.22 0.86
N LEU A 140 14.96 -2.37 1.81
CA LEU A 140 15.42 -1.01 1.54
C LEU A 140 16.74 -0.95 0.77
N THR A 141 17.57 -1.96 0.92
CA THR A 141 18.91 -2.03 0.32
C THR A 141 18.97 -2.95 -0.90
N THR A 142 17.83 -3.39 -1.39
CA THR A 142 17.77 -4.14 -2.66
C THR A 142 18.15 -3.25 -3.85
N PRO A 143 18.76 -3.80 -4.90
CA PRO A 143 19.09 -3.01 -6.11
C PRO A 143 17.88 -2.27 -6.69
N LYS A 144 16.69 -2.88 -6.63
CA LYS A 144 15.45 -2.25 -7.09
C LYS A 144 15.08 -1.03 -6.26
N ALA A 145 15.17 -1.11 -4.94
CA ALA A 145 14.88 0.01 -4.05
C ALA A 145 15.90 1.14 -4.22
N ILE A 146 17.19 0.82 -4.25
CA ILE A 146 18.26 1.79 -4.48
C ILE A 146 18.03 2.54 -5.80
N HIS A 147 17.82 1.81 -6.89
CA HIS A 147 17.55 2.43 -8.20
C HIS A 147 16.34 3.37 -8.17
N LEU A 148 15.23 2.95 -7.55
CA LEU A 148 14.03 3.77 -7.42
C LEU A 148 14.30 5.09 -6.71
N PHE A 149 14.94 5.05 -5.56
CA PHE A 149 15.19 6.23 -4.75
C PHE A 149 16.24 7.17 -5.37
N GLU A 150 17.28 6.63 -6.00
CA GLU A 150 18.30 7.41 -6.71
C GLU A 150 17.73 8.06 -7.97
N LYS A 151 16.88 7.36 -8.74
CA LYS A 151 16.21 7.88 -9.93
C LYS A 151 15.47 9.20 -9.65
N PHE A 152 14.79 9.28 -8.52
CA PHE A 152 14.05 10.47 -8.11
C PHE A 152 14.84 11.42 -7.20
N GLY A 153 16.11 11.16 -6.95
CA GLY A 153 16.95 11.98 -6.09
C GLY A 153 16.47 12.07 -4.64
N ILE A 154 15.76 11.04 -4.16
CA ILE A 154 15.19 11.00 -2.80
C ILE A 154 16.24 10.56 -1.81
N PHE A 155 16.93 9.46 -2.07
CA PHE A 155 18.01 8.92 -1.25
C PHE A 155 19.11 8.33 -2.15
N THR A 156 20.34 8.48 -1.73
CA THR A 156 21.48 7.75 -2.24
C THR A 156 21.57 6.35 -1.64
N GLU A 157 22.33 5.44 -2.26
CA GLU A 157 22.60 4.12 -1.69
C GLU A 157 23.19 4.21 -0.26
N ALA A 158 24.11 5.15 -0.04
CA ALA A 158 24.73 5.33 1.27
C ALA A 158 23.71 5.73 2.35
N GLU A 159 22.77 6.62 2.00
CA GLU A 159 21.68 7.02 2.90
C GLU A 159 20.70 5.89 3.18
N LEU A 160 20.35 5.07 2.19
CA LEU A 160 19.49 3.90 2.38
C LEU A 160 20.15 2.86 3.29
N ARG A 161 21.43 2.59 3.11
CA ARG A 161 22.18 1.68 3.98
C ARG A 161 22.25 2.21 5.42
N SER A 162 22.56 3.50 5.58
CA SER A 162 22.55 4.13 6.91
C SER A 162 21.18 4.06 7.59
N ARG A 163 20.10 4.27 6.85
CA ARG A 163 18.73 4.13 7.39
C ARG A 163 18.41 2.70 7.80
N ALA A 164 18.84 1.71 7.03
CA ALA A 164 18.67 0.30 7.37
C ALA A 164 19.39 -0.03 8.69
N GLU A 165 20.65 0.41 8.87
CA GLU A 165 21.40 0.22 10.11
C GLU A 165 20.71 0.88 11.31
N VAL A 166 20.21 2.11 11.16
CA VAL A 166 19.46 2.79 12.23
C VAL A 166 18.19 2.03 12.60
N LEU A 167 17.47 1.48 11.62
CA LEU A 167 16.27 0.68 11.87
C LEU A 167 16.60 -0.62 12.61
N TYR A 168 17.67 -1.33 12.25
CA TYR A 168 18.13 -2.50 12.99
C TYR A 168 18.53 -2.19 14.42
N GLU A 169 19.30 -1.11 14.60
CA GLU A 169 19.73 -0.68 15.93
C GLU A 169 18.53 -0.31 16.80
N THR A 170 17.60 0.46 16.26
CA THR A 170 16.38 0.88 16.96
C THR A 170 15.54 -0.33 17.35
N TYR A 171 15.33 -1.27 16.43
CA TYR A 171 14.60 -2.50 16.68
C TYR A 171 15.26 -3.33 17.80
N ALA A 172 16.56 -3.56 17.71
CA ALA A 172 17.30 -4.32 18.72
C ALA A 172 17.23 -3.66 20.11
N LYS A 173 17.38 -2.33 20.18
CA LYS A 173 17.26 -1.57 21.43
C LYS A 173 15.86 -1.66 22.01
N THR A 174 14.81 -1.49 21.19
CA THR A 174 13.43 -1.55 21.63
C THR A 174 13.10 -2.93 22.21
N ILE A 175 13.39 -4.01 21.48
CA ILE A 175 13.17 -5.38 21.94
C ILE A 175 13.94 -5.66 23.25
N ASN A 176 15.17 -5.19 23.38
CA ASN A 176 15.93 -5.35 24.60
C ASN A 176 15.31 -4.62 25.80
N ILE A 177 14.81 -3.38 25.59
CA ILE A 177 14.11 -2.61 26.64
C ILE A 177 12.81 -3.32 27.04
N GLU A 178 12.03 -3.79 26.07
CA GLU A 178 10.77 -4.52 26.33
C GLU A 178 11.02 -5.80 27.10
N ALA A 179 12.04 -6.57 26.71
CA ALA A 179 12.43 -7.81 27.42
C ALA A 179 12.87 -7.53 28.85
N LEU A 180 13.70 -6.54 29.08
CA LEU A 180 14.14 -6.14 30.42
C LEU A 180 12.99 -5.63 31.28
N THR A 181 12.07 -4.86 30.68
CA THR A 181 10.87 -4.39 31.36
C THR A 181 9.96 -5.55 31.77
N MET A 182 9.75 -6.51 30.86
CA MET A 182 8.97 -7.70 31.15
C MET A 182 9.59 -8.52 32.31
N VAL A 183 10.90 -8.73 32.28
CA VAL A 183 11.60 -9.43 33.39
C VAL A 183 11.43 -8.67 34.69
N CYS A 184 11.58 -7.34 34.69
CA CYS A 184 11.41 -6.51 35.88
C CYS A 184 9.98 -6.61 36.43
N LEU A 185 8.96 -6.52 35.57
CA LEU A 185 7.56 -6.63 35.98
C LEU A 185 7.21 -8.01 36.55
N LEU A 186 7.70 -9.07 35.92
CA LEU A 186 7.49 -10.43 36.42
C LEU A 186 8.17 -10.65 37.78
N TYR A 187 9.40 -10.15 37.93
CA TYR A 187 10.16 -10.29 39.19
C TYR A 187 9.57 -9.50 40.36
N THR A 188 8.85 -8.39 40.08
CA THR A 188 8.24 -7.53 41.10
C THR A 188 6.75 -7.78 41.29
N SER A 189 6.16 -8.73 40.56
CA SER A 189 4.75 -9.08 40.70
C SER A 189 4.55 -10.19 41.72
N ASP A 190 3.38 -10.20 42.41
CA ASP A 190 2.97 -11.26 43.35
C ASP A 190 2.96 -12.67 42.71
N ALA A 191 2.86 -12.74 41.38
CA ALA A 191 2.95 -14.01 40.63
C ALA A 191 4.36 -14.64 40.62
N ALA A 192 5.39 -13.92 41.04
CA ALA A 192 6.74 -14.46 41.19
C ALA A 192 6.94 -15.21 42.50
N ASP A 193 6.01 -15.07 43.45
CA ASP A 193 6.06 -15.69 44.79
C ASP A 193 5.22 -16.99 44.87
N GLU A 194 4.53 -17.40 43.80
CA GLU A 194 3.84 -18.68 43.64
C GLU A 194 4.68 -19.67 42.79
#